data_dd9bbefd0b709a00e3aeef5017841255
#
_entry.id   dd9bbefd0b709a00e3aeef5017841255
#
_cell.length_a   1.000
_cell.length_b   1.000
_cell.length_c   1.000
_cell.angle_alpha   90.00
_cell.angle_beta   90.00
_cell.angle_gamma   90.00
#
_symmetry.space_group_name_H-M   'P 1'
#
loop_
_entity.id
_entity.type
_entity.pdbx_description
1 polymer ?
#
loop_
_entity_poly.entity_id
_entity_poly.type
_entity_poly.pdbx_seq_one_letter_code
_entity_poly.pdbx_strand_id
1 'polypeptide(L)'
;MALFWDNPAAEPKRAHRFLVTFDLPGNVSTQIFARTFTKPAYTIGVTEHQFLDKTFYYPGRVTWNEITMQFVDSADPDMDAELQAVLLASGFKLPNQVSTASSVVPANAATVNKAAAVRAIGTKVKVSELNGDGIVLGTHELNNPFVTSISYGNLDYASEDLLTVDIGMRYDWAEYKFRG
;
A
#
# COMPACT_ATOMS: atom_id res chain seq x y z
N MET A 1 -7.05 -15.53 -32.89
CA MET A 1 -6.80 -15.27 -31.47
C MET A 1 -7.48 -16.42 -30.75
N ALA A 2 -6.70 -17.37 -30.18
CA ALA A 2 -7.28 -18.47 -29.41
C ALA A 2 -7.87 -17.90 -28.13
N LEU A 3 -9.11 -18.25 -27.84
CA LEU A 3 -9.78 -17.85 -26.60
C LEU A 3 -9.21 -18.69 -25.44
N PHE A 4 -9.11 -18.12 -24.24
CA PHE A 4 -8.44 -18.80 -23.12
C PHE A 4 -9.13 -20.13 -22.73
N TRP A 5 -10.42 -20.28 -23.03
CA TRP A 5 -11.16 -21.54 -22.83
C TRP A 5 -10.93 -22.59 -23.92
N ASP A 6 -10.36 -22.22 -25.06
CA ASP A 6 -10.01 -23.17 -26.12
C ASP A 6 -8.70 -23.92 -25.80
N ASN A 7 -7.91 -23.39 -24.85
CA ASN A 7 -6.67 -24.01 -24.41
C ASN A 7 -6.76 -24.35 -22.91
N PRO A 8 -6.92 -25.63 -22.54
CA PRO A 8 -7.02 -26.05 -21.14
C PRO A 8 -5.75 -25.77 -20.32
N ALA A 9 -4.63 -25.48 -20.96
CA ALA A 9 -3.39 -25.07 -20.31
C ALA A 9 -3.34 -23.55 -20.02
N ALA A 10 -4.25 -22.75 -20.56
CA ALA A 10 -4.32 -21.32 -20.32
C ALA A 10 -5.17 -21.01 -19.09
N GLU A 11 -4.59 -21.11 -17.91
CA GLU A 11 -5.28 -20.78 -16.66
C GLU A 11 -5.36 -19.26 -16.47
N PRO A 12 -6.57 -18.66 -16.28
CA PRO A 12 -6.69 -17.24 -15.96
C PRO A 12 -6.16 -16.97 -14.53
N LYS A 13 -5.61 -15.77 -14.33
CA LYS A 13 -5.18 -15.30 -13.01
C LYS A 13 -6.37 -15.26 -12.04
N ARG A 14 -6.16 -15.75 -10.82
CA ARG A 14 -7.20 -15.80 -9.79
C ARG A 14 -6.96 -14.74 -8.72
N ALA A 15 -8.03 -14.04 -8.31
CA ALA A 15 -7.94 -12.93 -7.37
C ALA A 15 -7.41 -13.32 -5.97
N HIS A 16 -7.61 -14.55 -5.54
CA HIS A 16 -7.19 -15.04 -4.22
C HIS A 16 -5.74 -15.53 -4.15
N ARG A 17 -4.98 -15.46 -5.26
CA ARG A 17 -3.60 -15.95 -5.33
C ARG A 17 -2.65 -14.76 -5.40
N PHE A 18 -2.36 -14.15 -4.27
CA PHE A 18 -1.41 -13.05 -4.17
C PHE A 18 -0.66 -13.08 -2.84
N LEU A 19 0.50 -12.43 -2.83
CA LEU A 19 1.37 -12.30 -1.69
C LEU A 19 1.83 -10.86 -1.57
N VAL A 20 1.69 -10.27 -0.38
CA VAL A 20 2.20 -8.93 -0.09
C VAL A 20 3.49 -9.05 0.72
N THR A 21 4.53 -8.35 0.29
CA THR A 21 5.85 -8.35 0.94
C THR A 21 6.30 -6.92 1.15
N PHE A 22 6.70 -6.61 2.36
CA PHE A 22 7.30 -5.33 2.75
C PHE A 22 8.82 -5.49 2.84
N ASP A 23 9.56 -4.63 2.16
CA ASP A 23 11.02 -4.58 2.25
C ASP A 23 11.43 -3.66 3.41
N LEU A 24 11.32 -4.17 4.65
CA LEU A 24 11.70 -3.44 5.85
C LEU A 24 13.22 -3.22 5.93
N PRO A 25 13.68 -2.15 6.61
CA PRO A 25 15.10 -1.92 6.86
C PRO A 25 15.75 -3.11 7.57
N GLY A 26 16.89 -3.59 7.06
CA GLY A 26 17.59 -4.74 7.63
C GLY A 26 17.39 -6.06 6.88
N ASN A 27 16.90 -6.02 5.63
CA ASN A 27 16.61 -7.21 4.79
C ASN A 27 15.57 -8.17 5.38
N VAL A 28 14.69 -7.66 6.23
CA VAL A 28 13.57 -8.44 6.78
C VAL A 28 12.39 -8.28 5.83
N SER A 29 12.15 -9.27 4.99
CA SER A 29 10.91 -9.35 4.20
C SER A 29 9.81 -9.89 5.10
N THR A 30 8.90 -9.05 5.53
CA THR A 30 7.75 -9.49 6.29
C THR A 30 6.60 -9.81 5.34
N GLN A 31 6.14 -11.05 5.35
CA GLN A 31 4.93 -11.47 4.67
C GLN A 31 3.77 -11.30 5.65
N ILE A 32 2.83 -10.45 5.29
CA ILE A 32 1.65 -10.20 6.12
C ILE A 32 0.44 -10.86 5.47
N PHE A 33 -0.45 -11.41 6.28
CA PHE A 33 -1.70 -12.03 5.84
C PHE A 33 -2.69 -10.96 5.36
N ALA A 34 -2.48 -10.50 4.12
CA ALA A 34 -3.40 -9.59 3.48
C ALA A 34 -4.65 -10.33 3.02
N ARG A 35 -5.82 -9.85 3.44
CA ARG A 35 -7.13 -10.34 3.00
C ARG A 35 -7.52 -9.76 1.66
N THR A 36 -7.32 -8.46 1.49
CA THR A 36 -7.58 -7.76 0.23
C THR A 36 -6.46 -6.77 -0.09
N PHE A 37 -6.27 -6.54 -1.38
CA PHE A 37 -5.34 -5.56 -1.91
C PHE A 37 -5.90 -4.89 -3.16
N THR A 38 -5.95 -3.56 -3.18
CA THR A 38 -6.31 -2.80 -4.36
C THR A 38 -5.10 -2.62 -5.25
N LYS A 39 -5.15 -3.10 -6.50
CA LYS A 39 -4.04 -2.97 -7.45
C LYS A 39 -3.73 -1.50 -7.75
N PRO A 40 -2.44 -1.16 -7.99
CA PRO A 40 -2.06 0.18 -8.39
C PRO A 40 -2.81 0.63 -9.64
N ALA A 41 -3.37 1.82 -9.58
CA ALA A 41 -4.05 2.47 -10.69
C ALA A 41 -3.53 3.90 -10.85
N TYR A 42 -3.60 4.42 -12.07
CA TYR A 42 -3.23 5.78 -12.37
C TYR A 42 -4.30 6.47 -13.22
N THR A 43 -4.33 7.78 -13.13
CA THR A 43 -5.19 8.65 -13.92
C THR A 43 -4.32 9.59 -14.75
N ILE A 44 -4.64 9.74 -16.02
CA ILE A 44 -4.00 10.72 -16.90
C ILE A 44 -4.92 11.92 -16.99
N GLY A 45 -4.42 13.10 -16.59
CA GLY A 45 -5.13 14.34 -16.75
C GLY A 45 -5.39 14.63 -18.22
N VAL A 46 -6.45 15.37 -18.51
CA VAL A 46 -6.80 15.79 -19.86
C VAL A 46 -6.92 17.30 -19.89
N THR A 47 -6.29 17.93 -20.88
CA THR A 47 -6.43 19.35 -21.17
C THR A 47 -7.22 19.51 -22.46
N GLU A 48 -8.24 20.32 -22.42
CA GLU A 48 -9.08 20.64 -23.59
C GLU A 48 -8.59 21.91 -24.26
N HIS A 49 -8.61 21.87 -25.58
CA HIS A 49 -8.38 23.06 -26.43
C HIS A 49 -9.53 23.20 -27.40
N GLN A 50 -10.22 24.33 -27.33
CA GLN A 50 -11.33 24.65 -28.22
C GLN A 50 -10.83 25.51 -29.38
N PHE A 51 -11.18 25.12 -30.59
CA PHE A 51 -10.92 25.88 -31.80
C PHE A 51 -12.16 25.87 -32.68
N LEU A 52 -12.79 27.02 -32.84
CA LEU A 52 -14.08 27.21 -33.52
C LEU A 52 -15.16 26.34 -32.88
N ASP A 53 -15.77 25.43 -33.62
CA ASP A 53 -16.81 24.50 -33.21
C ASP A 53 -16.28 23.11 -32.78
N LYS A 54 -14.95 22.97 -32.63
CA LYS A 54 -14.26 21.68 -32.36
C LYS A 54 -13.49 21.76 -31.08
N THR A 55 -13.52 20.67 -30.33
CA THR A 55 -12.73 20.47 -29.12
C THR A 55 -11.67 19.40 -29.36
N PHE A 56 -10.43 19.72 -29.02
CA PHE A 56 -9.28 18.80 -29.07
C PHE A 56 -8.83 18.47 -27.66
N TYR A 57 -8.44 17.23 -27.41
CA TYR A 57 -8.01 16.73 -26.13
C TYR A 57 -6.53 16.38 -26.14
N TYR A 58 -5.80 16.84 -25.14
CA TYR A 58 -4.37 16.56 -24.98
C TYR A 58 -4.13 15.84 -23.64
N PRO A 59 -3.31 14.77 -23.63
CA PRO A 59 -2.96 14.09 -22.40
C PRO A 59 -2.11 15.00 -21.49
N GLY A 60 -2.44 15.03 -20.22
CA GLY A 60 -1.75 15.77 -19.19
C GLY A 60 -0.83 14.92 -18.34
N ARG A 61 -0.79 15.22 -17.03
CA ARG A 61 0.07 14.52 -16.07
C ARG A 61 -0.53 13.19 -15.63
N VAL A 62 0.33 12.21 -15.38
CA VAL A 62 -0.04 10.95 -14.72
C VAL A 62 -0.06 11.16 -13.22
N THR A 63 -1.16 10.76 -12.58
CA THR A 63 -1.32 10.76 -11.12
C THR A 63 -1.62 9.35 -10.66
N TRP A 64 -0.84 8.83 -9.72
CA TRP A 64 -1.08 7.54 -9.11
C TRP A 64 -2.15 7.63 -8.03
N ASN A 65 -3.08 6.68 -8.06
CA ASN A 65 -4.18 6.64 -7.10
C ASN A 65 -3.70 5.99 -5.79
N GLU A 66 -4.36 6.35 -4.71
CA GLU A 66 -4.18 5.70 -3.41
C GLU A 66 -4.62 4.23 -3.49
N ILE A 67 -3.94 3.38 -2.77
CA ILE A 67 -4.31 1.97 -2.63
C ILE A 67 -4.80 1.69 -1.21
N THR A 68 -5.67 0.70 -1.10
CA THR A 68 -6.12 0.18 0.18
C THR A 68 -5.73 -1.29 0.31
N MET A 69 -5.34 -1.66 1.52
CA MET A 69 -5.05 -3.04 1.91
C MET A 69 -5.82 -3.35 3.18
N GLN A 70 -6.37 -4.55 3.25
CA GLN A 70 -7.00 -5.07 4.46
C GLN A 70 -6.20 -6.26 4.96
N PHE A 71 -5.86 -6.24 6.22
CA PHE A 71 -5.16 -7.32 6.92
C PHE A 71 -6.07 -7.95 7.95
N VAL A 72 -5.83 -9.23 8.22
CA VAL A 72 -6.42 -9.89 9.38
C VAL A 72 -5.60 -9.47 10.59
N ASP A 73 -6.26 -8.95 11.61
CA ASP A 73 -5.61 -8.65 12.88
C ASP A 73 -5.19 -9.94 13.58
N SER A 74 -3.94 -10.01 13.98
CA SER A 74 -3.36 -11.16 14.64
C SER A 74 -2.87 -10.78 16.04
N ALA A 75 -3.05 -11.68 17.00
CA ALA A 75 -2.60 -11.47 18.36
C ALA A 75 -1.07 -11.66 18.53
N ASP A 76 -0.43 -12.40 17.61
CA ASP A 76 1.02 -12.64 17.61
C ASP A 76 1.53 -12.80 16.16
N PRO A 77 2.29 -11.82 15.62
CA PRO A 77 2.53 -10.50 16.22
C PRO A 77 1.26 -9.64 16.28
N ASP A 78 1.17 -8.79 17.30
CA ASP A 78 0.08 -7.83 17.48
C ASP A 78 0.15 -6.75 16.39
N MET A 79 -0.82 -6.79 15.45
CA MET A 79 -0.84 -5.90 14.28
C MET A 79 -1.06 -4.45 14.68
N ASP A 80 -1.88 -4.18 15.70
CA ASP A 80 -2.15 -2.83 16.17
C ASP A 80 -0.89 -2.18 16.75
N ALA A 81 -0.10 -2.94 17.51
CA ALA A 81 1.17 -2.48 18.06
C ALA A 81 2.20 -2.20 16.95
N GLU A 82 2.29 -3.05 15.95
CA GLU A 82 3.18 -2.86 14.79
C GLU A 82 2.81 -1.60 13.99
N LEU A 83 1.52 -1.38 13.73
CA LEU A 83 1.05 -0.19 13.01
C LEU A 83 1.26 1.09 13.81
N GLN A 84 1.08 1.04 15.13
CA GLN A 84 1.42 2.18 16.00
C GLN A 84 2.92 2.47 15.97
N ALA A 85 3.76 1.44 15.96
CA ALA A 85 5.22 1.60 15.84
C ALA A 85 5.60 2.26 14.50
N VAL A 86 4.95 1.89 13.39
CA VAL A 86 5.12 2.54 12.08
C VAL A 86 4.77 4.02 12.15
N LEU A 87 3.66 4.39 12.80
CA LEU A 87 3.26 5.79 12.98
C LEU A 87 4.33 6.58 13.76
N LEU A 88 4.80 6.04 14.88
CA LEU A 88 5.84 6.68 15.70
C LEU A 88 7.18 6.79 14.94
N ALA A 89 7.55 5.75 14.18
CA ALA A 89 8.75 5.74 13.34
C ALA A 89 8.68 6.76 12.20
N SER A 90 7.48 7.11 11.72
CA SER A 90 7.28 8.13 10.70
C SER A 90 7.55 9.56 11.18
N GLY A 91 7.81 9.75 12.48
CA GLY A 91 8.12 11.03 13.11
C GLY A 91 6.99 11.64 13.94
N PHE A 92 5.85 10.95 14.02
CA PHE A 92 4.76 11.37 14.91
C PHE A 92 5.20 11.27 16.39
N LYS A 93 4.81 12.24 17.18
CA LYS A 93 5.03 12.25 18.63
C LYS A 93 3.71 12.35 19.36
N LEU A 94 3.52 11.49 20.34
CA LEU A 94 2.37 11.59 21.24
C LEU A 94 2.48 12.88 22.07
N PRO A 95 1.35 13.54 22.41
CA PRO A 95 1.36 14.80 23.18
C PRO A 95 2.12 14.71 24.51
N ASN A 96 2.10 13.56 25.18
CA ASN A 96 2.83 13.29 26.43
C ASN A 96 4.35 13.11 26.23
N GLN A 97 4.80 12.91 25.00
CA GLN A 97 6.22 12.75 24.64
C GLN A 97 6.85 14.07 24.16
N VAL A 98 6.03 15.07 23.91
CA VAL A 98 6.52 16.41 23.54
C VAL A 98 7.00 17.09 24.82
N SER A 99 8.31 17.20 25.00
CA SER A 99 8.89 17.90 26.13
C SER A 99 8.58 19.40 26.03
N THR A 100 7.90 19.93 27.04
CA THR A 100 7.64 21.38 27.21
C THR A 100 8.82 22.10 27.83
N ALA A 101 9.95 21.42 28.07
CA ALA A 101 11.10 21.99 28.73
C ALA A 101 11.88 22.92 27.82
N SER A 102 11.62 24.19 27.98
CA SER A 102 12.62 25.29 27.97
C SER A 102 13.63 25.37 26.83
N SER A 103 13.23 25.26 25.58
CA SER A 103 14.01 25.83 24.52
C SER A 103 13.11 26.39 23.42
N VAL A 104 13.55 27.47 22.80
CA VAL A 104 12.84 28.27 21.81
C VAL A 104 12.44 27.46 20.56
N VAL A 105 13.04 26.28 20.38
CA VAL A 105 12.60 25.23 19.46
C VAL A 105 12.79 23.91 20.19
N PRO A 106 11.71 23.20 20.56
CA PRO A 106 11.85 21.88 21.17
C PRO A 106 12.60 20.98 20.18
N ALA A 107 13.71 20.39 20.62
CA ALA A 107 14.51 19.45 19.82
C ALA A 107 13.69 18.24 19.35
N ASN A 108 12.46 18.09 19.85
CA ASN A 108 11.50 17.02 19.52
C ASN A 108 10.26 17.52 18.78
N ALA A 109 10.30 18.70 18.17
CA ALA A 109 9.22 19.21 17.32
C ALA A 109 9.22 18.53 15.93
N ALA A 110 9.83 17.36 15.81
CA ALA A 110 9.76 16.57 14.59
C ALA A 110 8.32 16.17 14.30
N THR A 111 7.85 16.49 13.11
CA THR A 111 6.56 16.08 12.57
C THR A 111 6.75 14.90 11.64
N VAL A 112 5.66 14.25 11.26
CA VAL A 112 5.67 13.23 10.22
C VAL A 112 6.35 13.79 8.96
N ASN A 113 7.35 13.07 8.45
CA ASN A 113 8.04 13.44 7.24
C ASN A 113 8.19 12.23 6.31
N LYS A 114 8.23 12.50 4.99
CA LYS A 114 8.25 11.46 3.97
C LYS A 114 9.41 10.47 4.13
N ALA A 115 10.61 10.97 4.42
CA ALA A 115 11.79 10.11 4.53
C ALA A 115 11.72 9.14 5.72
N ALA A 116 11.14 9.56 6.83
CA ALA A 116 10.91 8.69 7.99
C ALA A 116 9.76 7.73 7.72
N ALA A 117 8.65 8.21 7.15
CA ALA A 117 7.48 7.40 6.84
C ALA A 117 7.82 6.26 5.85
N VAL A 118 8.56 6.56 4.79
CA VAL A 118 9.05 5.55 3.83
C VAL A 118 9.99 4.55 4.51
N ARG A 119 10.87 5.01 5.40
CA ARG A 119 11.75 4.09 6.15
C ARG A 119 11.01 3.19 7.12
N ALA A 120 9.91 3.65 7.68
CA ALA A 120 9.12 2.88 8.64
C ALA A 120 8.46 1.64 8.00
N ILE A 121 8.09 1.72 6.72
CA ILE A 121 7.42 0.63 5.99
C ILE A 121 8.38 -0.13 5.07
N GLY A 122 9.50 0.53 4.71
CA GLY A 122 10.42 0.09 3.68
C GLY A 122 10.27 0.89 2.39
N THR A 123 11.35 0.94 1.62
CA THR A 123 11.40 1.71 0.38
C THR A 123 10.53 1.13 -0.74
N LYS A 124 10.15 -0.14 -0.59
CA LYS A 124 9.33 -0.86 -1.56
C LYS A 124 8.31 -1.76 -0.88
N VAL A 125 7.11 -1.77 -1.44
CA VAL A 125 6.10 -2.79 -1.17
C VAL A 125 5.88 -3.57 -2.45
N LYS A 126 5.96 -4.90 -2.36
CA LYS A 126 5.81 -5.82 -3.49
C LYS A 126 4.53 -6.62 -3.33
N VAL A 127 3.75 -6.68 -4.39
CA VAL A 127 2.56 -7.53 -4.46
C VAL A 127 2.72 -8.49 -5.62
N SER A 128 2.93 -9.75 -5.30
CA SER A 128 3.18 -10.83 -6.25
C SER A 128 1.90 -11.60 -6.54
N GLU A 129 1.59 -11.78 -7.81
CA GLU A 129 0.50 -12.63 -8.29
C GLU A 129 1.04 -14.05 -8.50
N LEU A 130 0.33 -15.05 -8.01
CA LEU A 130 0.77 -16.45 -8.03
C LEU A 130 -0.09 -17.28 -8.98
N ASN A 131 0.50 -18.34 -9.56
CA ASN A 131 -0.23 -19.38 -10.29
C ASN A 131 -0.78 -20.46 -9.33
N GLY A 132 -1.32 -21.55 -9.89
CA GLY A 132 -1.81 -22.71 -9.13
C GLY A 132 -0.78 -23.43 -8.29
N ASP A 133 0.47 -23.37 -8.70
CA ASP A 133 1.61 -24.04 -8.05
C ASP A 133 2.35 -23.13 -7.08
N GLY A 134 1.85 -21.89 -6.83
CA GLY A 134 2.51 -20.91 -5.96
C GLY A 134 3.68 -20.17 -6.62
N ILE A 135 3.87 -20.32 -7.93
CA ILE A 135 4.94 -19.64 -8.67
C ILE A 135 4.49 -18.20 -8.98
N VAL A 136 5.39 -17.25 -8.80
CA VAL A 136 5.13 -15.84 -9.11
C VAL A 136 5.00 -15.64 -10.61
N LEU A 137 3.85 -15.13 -11.05
CA LEU A 137 3.57 -14.75 -12.45
C LEU A 137 4.01 -13.34 -12.76
N GLY A 138 3.83 -12.44 -11.82
CA GLY A 138 4.20 -11.04 -11.95
C GLY A 138 4.11 -10.34 -10.61
N THR A 139 4.84 -9.23 -10.48
CA THR A 139 4.92 -8.46 -9.24
C THR A 139 4.67 -6.98 -9.52
N HIS A 140 3.77 -6.39 -8.77
CA HIS A 140 3.64 -4.94 -8.67
C HIS A 140 4.58 -4.44 -7.57
N GLU A 141 5.53 -3.58 -7.92
CA GLU A 141 6.40 -2.88 -6.98
C GLU A 141 5.92 -1.45 -6.79
N LEU A 142 5.60 -1.09 -5.56
CA LEU A 142 5.26 0.28 -5.16
C LEU A 142 6.53 0.94 -4.62
N ASN A 143 6.89 2.09 -5.16
CA ASN A 143 8.10 2.80 -4.79
C ASN A 143 7.79 3.96 -3.84
N ASN A 144 8.58 4.07 -2.76
CA ASN A 144 8.44 5.07 -1.70
C ASN A 144 7.03 5.11 -1.10
N PRO A 145 6.46 3.97 -0.68
CA PRO A 145 5.14 3.93 -0.06
C PRO A 145 5.16 4.57 1.33
N PHE A 146 4.04 5.16 1.72
CA PHE A 146 3.81 5.63 3.09
C PHE A 146 2.32 5.50 3.43
N VAL A 147 2.04 5.27 4.70
CA VAL A 147 0.66 5.15 5.20
C VAL A 147 0.01 6.52 5.24
N THR A 148 -1.22 6.59 4.76
CA THR A 148 -2.09 7.79 4.79
C THR A 148 -3.21 7.64 5.79
N SER A 149 -3.71 6.43 5.98
CA SER A 149 -4.79 6.14 6.93
C SER A 149 -4.65 4.73 7.49
N ILE A 150 -5.05 4.56 8.73
CA ILE A 150 -5.21 3.27 9.40
C ILE A 150 -6.59 3.29 10.03
N SER A 151 -7.38 2.25 9.79
CA SER A 151 -8.68 2.05 10.42
C SER A 151 -8.68 0.69 11.09
N TYR A 152 -8.67 0.71 12.41
CA TYR A 152 -8.84 -0.49 13.23
C TYR A 152 -10.31 -0.91 13.17
N GLY A 153 -10.55 -2.21 13.02
CA GLY A 153 -11.91 -2.75 12.90
C GLY A 153 -12.80 -2.44 14.11
N ASN A 154 -14.07 -2.77 13.99
CA ASN A 154 -15.02 -2.63 15.09
C ASN A 154 -15.10 -3.93 15.89
N LEU A 155 -15.19 -3.81 17.20
CA LEU A 155 -15.43 -4.92 18.12
C LEU A 155 -16.93 -5.05 18.37
N ASP A 156 -17.49 -6.24 18.14
CA ASP A 156 -18.90 -6.54 18.37
C ASP A 156 -19.04 -7.93 19.00
N TYR A 157 -19.67 -8.00 20.17
CA TYR A 157 -19.91 -9.25 20.89
C TYR A 157 -20.85 -10.23 20.14
N ALA A 158 -21.65 -9.71 19.19
CA ALA A 158 -22.57 -10.53 18.42
C ALA A 158 -21.96 -11.11 17.13
N SER A 159 -20.74 -10.69 16.75
CA SER A 159 -20.03 -11.14 15.55
C SER A 159 -18.98 -12.18 15.90
N GLU A 160 -18.92 -13.26 15.12
CA GLU A 160 -17.84 -14.27 15.14
C GLU A 160 -16.79 -14.03 14.04
N ASP A 161 -16.87 -12.89 13.33
CA ASP A 161 -15.95 -12.56 12.24
C ASP A 161 -14.54 -12.23 12.74
N LEU A 162 -13.56 -12.51 11.90
CA LEU A 162 -12.18 -12.12 12.17
C LEU A 162 -12.05 -10.60 12.14
N LEU A 163 -11.36 -10.05 13.14
CA LEU A 163 -11.01 -8.65 13.18
C LEU A 163 -10.07 -8.31 12.02
N THR A 164 -10.29 -7.17 11.38
CA THR A 164 -9.50 -6.73 10.23
C THR A 164 -9.09 -5.27 10.40
N VAL A 165 -7.91 -4.94 9.88
CA VAL A 165 -7.38 -3.58 9.86
C VAL A 165 -7.24 -3.14 8.42
N ASP A 166 -7.77 -1.95 8.11
CA ASP A 166 -7.67 -1.34 6.79
C ASP A 166 -6.56 -0.28 6.79
N ILE A 167 -5.68 -0.36 5.80
CA ILE A 167 -4.55 0.56 5.64
C ILE A 167 -4.64 1.22 4.26
N GLY A 168 -4.69 2.56 4.26
CA GLY A 168 -4.52 3.37 3.07
C GLY A 168 -3.04 3.72 2.86
N MET A 169 -2.56 3.61 1.64
CA MET A 169 -1.18 3.95 1.27
C MET A 169 -1.12 4.81 0.02
N ARG A 170 -0.18 5.78 0.04
CA ARG A 170 0.28 6.47 -1.16
C ARG A 170 1.72 6.11 -1.47
N TYR A 171 2.07 6.23 -2.72
CA TYR A 171 3.39 5.91 -3.28
C TYR A 171 3.70 6.87 -4.44
N ASP A 172 4.97 6.95 -4.82
CA ASP A 172 5.38 7.87 -5.89
C ASP A 172 5.05 7.32 -7.29
N TRP A 173 5.34 6.04 -7.53
CA TRP A 173 5.01 5.33 -8.76
C TRP A 173 4.97 3.82 -8.49
N ALA A 174 4.31 3.09 -9.39
CA ALA A 174 4.31 1.63 -9.38
C ALA A 174 4.90 1.08 -10.67
N GLU A 175 5.59 -0.06 -10.55
CA GLU A 175 6.13 -0.82 -11.66
C GLU A 175 5.53 -2.22 -11.66
N TYR A 176 5.20 -2.73 -12.83
CA TYR A 176 4.82 -4.13 -12.99
C TYR A 176 5.96 -4.91 -13.63
N LYS A 177 6.43 -5.93 -12.93
CA LYS A 177 7.47 -6.84 -13.43
C LYS A 177 6.85 -8.19 -13.74
N PHE A 178 6.84 -8.53 -15.00
CA PHE A 178 6.43 -9.84 -15.46
C PHE A 178 7.62 -10.81 -15.33
N ARG A 179 7.35 -12.00 -14.80
CA ARG A 179 8.33 -13.09 -14.83
C ARG A 179 8.13 -13.84 -16.14
N GLY A 180 8.98 -13.53 -17.13
CA GLY A 180 9.09 -14.28 -18.37
C GLY A 180 9.73 -15.64 -18.17
#